data_53a1174609b8042cd2a8f413cf5b455d
#
_entry.id   53a1174609b8042cd2a8f413cf5b455d
#
_cell.length_a   1.000
_cell.length_b   1.000
_cell.length_c   1.000
_cell.angle_alpha   90.00
_cell.angle_beta   90.00
_cell.angle_gamma   90.00
#
_symmetry.space_group_name_H-M   'P 1'
#
loop_
_entity.id
_entity.type
_entity.pdbx_description
1 polymer ?
#
loop_
_entity_poly.entity_id
_entity_poly.type
_entity_poly.pdbx_seq_one_letter_code
_entity_poly.pdbx_strand_id
1 'polypeptide(L)'
;SIQEYIVFKEQFKSGMFSGYDLIIETQGLLKSAWVTHLVNPNKTASVFGLANQTEFSGYEPWARRFYNDPVQVPFHCHAVDRSRWVTASALDLPVPDRAASPPQFYPPAYVQSLVDAAKLGFASTRVDLGFDITKPYVMCFHATAGKSKRWSDDAWVAVGKELIGRGIQVVLPWGNDKEKEVSQQLAKKMAGQYTLAGLVGSKAIVPNAFSIADAFGLVAGAKMTIGVDTGLTHLSAILGMPTIELYCDSPRWKTEGYWSSNIHNLGDKGEPPTTQEVINIIQSQFS
;
A
#
# COMPACT_ATOMS: atom_id res chain seq x y z
N SER A 1 2.36 11.29 16.68
CA SER A 1 3.02 12.11 17.73
C SER A 1 2.09 12.32 18.92
N ILE A 2 2.63 12.74 20.09
CA ILE A 2 1.82 13.11 21.27
C ILE A 2 0.83 14.24 20.91
N GLN A 3 1.23 15.13 20.04
CA GLN A 3 0.41 16.24 19.57
C GLN A 3 -0.78 15.78 18.71
N GLU A 4 -0.58 14.83 17.82
CA GLU A 4 -1.68 14.21 17.04
C GLU A 4 -2.65 13.45 17.94
N TYR A 5 -2.15 12.75 18.97
CA TYR A 5 -3.01 12.11 19.95
C TYR A 5 -3.84 13.11 20.76
N ILE A 6 -3.29 14.26 21.13
CA ILE A 6 -4.00 15.33 21.84
C ILE A 6 -5.09 15.92 20.94
N VAL A 7 -4.78 16.24 19.68
CA VAL A 7 -5.75 16.76 18.70
C VAL A 7 -6.88 15.75 18.49
N PHE A 8 -6.57 14.48 18.28
CA PHE A 8 -7.55 13.41 18.14
C PHE A 8 -8.46 13.30 19.38
N LYS A 9 -7.88 13.38 20.58
CA LYS A 9 -8.64 13.34 21.84
C LYS A 9 -9.58 14.54 22.01
N GLU A 10 -9.16 15.74 21.61
CA GLU A 10 -10.02 16.93 21.65
C GLU A 10 -11.13 16.87 20.60
N GLN A 11 -10.87 16.38 19.40
CA GLN A 11 -11.87 16.11 18.37
C GLN A 11 -12.92 15.10 18.83
N PHE A 12 -12.51 14.06 19.56
CA PHE A 12 -13.45 13.13 20.19
C PHE A 12 -14.33 13.78 21.23
N LYS A 13 -13.77 14.62 22.11
CA LYS A 13 -14.51 15.33 23.14
C LYS A 13 -15.47 16.37 22.57
N SER A 14 -15.14 16.98 21.42
CA SER A 14 -15.99 17.97 20.74
C SER A 14 -17.22 17.37 20.07
N GLY A 15 -17.37 16.04 20.05
CA GLY A 15 -18.45 15.36 19.36
C GLY A 15 -18.32 15.34 17.83
N MET A 16 -17.17 15.72 17.27
CA MET A 16 -16.92 15.73 15.82
C MET A 16 -17.17 14.36 15.17
N PHE A 17 -16.99 13.27 15.94
CA PHE A 17 -17.18 11.89 15.48
C PHE A 17 -18.45 11.25 16.09
N SER A 18 -19.51 12.01 16.30
CA SER A 18 -20.78 11.52 16.82
C SER A 18 -21.93 11.77 15.85
N GLY A 19 -23.08 11.12 16.08
CA GLY A 19 -24.27 11.32 15.26
C GLY A 19 -24.32 10.44 14.00
N TYR A 20 -23.61 9.32 14.00
CA TYR A 20 -23.73 8.31 12.96
C TYR A 20 -24.93 7.40 13.19
N ASP A 21 -25.65 7.05 12.12
CA ASP A 21 -26.70 6.05 12.13
C ASP A 21 -26.16 4.64 11.88
N LEU A 22 -25.02 4.57 11.15
CA LEU A 22 -24.36 3.33 10.75
C LEU A 22 -22.84 3.44 10.92
N ILE A 23 -22.24 2.43 11.54
CA ILE A 23 -20.78 2.29 11.70
C ILE A 23 -20.36 0.92 11.19
N ILE A 24 -19.36 0.88 10.32
CA ILE A 24 -18.84 -0.35 9.71
C ILE A 24 -17.39 -0.55 10.13
N GLU A 25 -17.12 -1.64 10.85
CA GLU A 25 -15.77 -2.02 11.29
C GLU A 25 -15.33 -3.28 10.53
N THR A 26 -14.21 -3.20 9.80
CA THR A 26 -13.76 -4.28 8.90
C THR A 26 -12.45 -4.94 9.31
N GLN A 27 -11.80 -4.49 10.39
CA GLN A 27 -10.52 -5.05 10.85
C GLN A 27 -10.69 -6.24 11.80
N GLY A 28 -11.70 -6.20 12.66
CA GLY A 28 -11.93 -7.21 13.69
C GLY A 28 -10.91 -7.16 14.83
N LEU A 29 -10.36 -5.97 15.13
CA LEU A 29 -9.39 -5.76 16.21
C LEU A 29 -10.02 -4.99 17.36
N LEU A 30 -9.60 -5.27 18.61
CA LEU A 30 -10.10 -4.57 19.80
C LEU A 30 -9.91 -3.06 19.72
N LYS A 31 -8.79 -2.61 19.15
CA LYS A 31 -8.49 -1.18 19.03
C LYS A 31 -9.49 -0.46 18.13
N SER A 32 -9.80 -1.01 16.96
CA SER A 32 -10.77 -0.41 16.04
C SER A 32 -12.20 -0.59 16.53
N ALA A 33 -12.53 -1.73 17.10
CA ALA A 33 -13.83 -1.98 17.74
C ALA A 33 -14.09 -1.02 18.91
N TRP A 34 -13.07 -0.72 19.71
CA TRP A 34 -13.21 0.27 20.78
C TRP A 34 -13.46 1.69 20.25
N VAL A 35 -12.88 2.04 19.11
CA VAL A 35 -13.18 3.32 18.44
C VAL A 35 -14.66 3.39 18.08
N THR A 36 -15.29 2.31 17.58
CA THR A 36 -16.73 2.31 17.28
C THR A 36 -17.57 2.65 18.52
N HIS A 37 -17.19 2.17 19.69
CA HIS A 37 -17.84 2.49 20.96
C HIS A 37 -17.70 3.97 21.31
N LEU A 38 -16.52 4.56 21.10
CA LEU A 38 -16.27 5.97 21.39
C LEU A 38 -17.10 6.92 20.49
N VAL A 39 -17.27 6.57 19.22
CA VAL A 39 -18.06 7.41 18.27
C VAL A 39 -19.57 7.16 18.35
N ASN A 40 -20.02 6.17 19.15
CA ASN A 40 -21.42 5.82 19.40
C ASN A 40 -21.76 5.82 20.91
N PRO A 41 -21.54 6.94 21.61
CA PRO A 41 -21.68 6.97 23.07
C PRO A 41 -23.14 6.71 23.53
N ASN A 42 -24.12 7.10 22.73
CA ASN A 42 -25.54 6.92 23.01
C ASN A 42 -26.08 5.57 22.51
N LYS A 43 -25.26 4.75 21.85
CA LYS A 43 -25.62 3.46 21.24
C LYS A 43 -26.82 3.54 20.27
N THR A 44 -26.91 4.63 19.54
CA THR A 44 -27.98 4.87 18.56
C THR A 44 -27.68 4.31 17.19
N ALA A 45 -26.41 4.22 16.82
CA ALA A 45 -25.97 3.67 15.55
C ALA A 45 -26.00 2.14 15.52
N SER A 46 -26.36 1.56 14.39
CA SER A 46 -26.06 0.16 14.08
C SER A 46 -24.57 0.00 13.83
N VAL A 47 -23.93 -0.98 14.49
CA VAL A 47 -22.50 -1.23 14.39
C VAL A 47 -22.27 -2.61 13.80
N PHE A 48 -21.85 -2.66 12.55
CA PHE A 48 -21.48 -3.88 11.84
C PHE A 48 -19.99 -4.17 11.99
N GLY A 49 -19.65 -5.44 12.20
CA GLY A 49 -18.26 -5.87 12.30
C GLY A 49 -18.10 -7.38 12.14
N LEU A 50 -16.87 -7.87 12.12
CA LEU A 50 -16.58 -9.28 11.91
C LEU A 50 -17.09 -10.17 13.07
N ALA A 51 -17.88 -11.19 12.75
CA ALA A 51 -18.32 -12.19 13.71
C ALA A 51 -17.30 -13.30 13.94
N ASN A 52 -16.38 -13.53 13.00
CA ASN A 52 -15.44 -14.64 13.02
C ASN A 52 -14.07 -14.24 12.46
N GLN A 53 -13.07 -15.03 12.82
CA GLN A 53 -11.75 -14.99 12.24
C GLN A 53 -11.78 -15.45 10.78
N THR A 54 -10.98 -14.80 9.92
CA THR A 54 -10.63 -15.32 8.60
C THR A 54 -9.20 -15.85 8.63
N GLU A 55 -8.86 -16.70 7.67
CA GLU A 55 -7.56 -17.33 7.60
C GLU A 55 -6.43 -16.28 7.54
N PHE A 56 -5.42 -16.43 8.37
CA PHE A 56 -4.29 -15.49 8.54
C PHE A 56 -4.71 -14.04 8.91
N SER A 57 -5.91 -13.80 9.42
CA SER A 57 -6.27 -12.49 9.93
C SER A 57 -5.85 -12.29 11.39
N GLY A 58 -5.63 -11.05 11.78
CA GLY A 58 -5.36 -10.66 13.15
C GLY A 58 -6.62 -10.47 13.99
N TYR A 59 -7.69 -11.23 13.74
CA TYR A 59 -8.97 -11.11 14.43
C TYR A 59 -8.85 -11.34 15.94
N GLU A 60 -9.48 -10.45 16.72
CA GLU A 60 -9.55 -10.53 18.18
C GLU A 60 -11.00 -10.79 18.62
N PRO A 61 -11.35 -11.98 19.18
CA PRO A 61 -12.74 -12.38 19.45
C PRO A 61 -13.53 -11.42 20.34
N TRP A 62 -12.84 -10.71 21.23
CA TRP A 62 -13.46 -9.71 22.09
C TRP A 62 -13.99 -8.48 21.36
N ALA A 63 -13.48 -8.17 20.17
CA ALA A 63 -13.96 -7.08 19.32
C ALA A 63 -15.45 -7.20 19.01
N ARG A 64 -15.94 -8.43 18.84
CA ARG A 64 -17.36 -8.72 18.56
C ARG A 64 -18.32 -8.11 19.59
N ARG A 65 -17.91 -7.88 20.82
CA ARG A 65 -18.76 -7.30 21.88
C ARG A 65 -19.14 -5.84 21.63
N PHE A 66 -18.46 -5.19 20.71
CA PHE A 66 -18.71 -3.81 20.34
C PHE A 66 -19.68 -3.67 19.16
N TYR A 67 -20.07 -4.79 18.53
CA TYR A 67 -20.94 -4.79 17.37
C TYR A 67 -22.35 -5.24 17.77
N ASN A 68 -23.39 -4.51 17.27
CA ASN A 68 -24.79 -4.95 17.38
C ASN A 68 -25.06 -6.03 16.36
N ASP A 69 -24.50 -5.87 15.15
CA ASP A 69 -24.77 -6.65 13.96
C ASP A 69 -23.46 -7.32 13.45
N PRO A 70 -22.99 -8.39 14.15
CA PRO A 70 -21.78 -9.10 13.75
C PRO A 70 -22.03 -9.93 12.49
N VAL A 71 -21.17 -9.76 11.49
CA VAL A 71 -21.27 -10.38 10.16
C VAL A 71 -20.35 -11.60 10.06
N GLN A 72 -20.96 -12.75 9.72
CA GLN A 72 -20.21 -13.96 9.41
C GLN A 72 -19.63 -13.86 8.00
N VAL A 73 -18.32 -14.07 7.86
CA VAL A 73 -17.63 -14.08 6.56
C VAL A 73 -16.99 -15.44 6.31
N PRO A 74 -16.74 -15.83 5.05
CA PRO A 74 -16.03 -17.06 4.74
C PRO A 74 -14.66 -17.12 5.42
N PHE A 75 -14.25 -18.28 5.95
CA PHE A 75 -12.97 -18.44 6.62
C PHE A 75 -11.79 -18.14 5.67
N HIS A 76 -11.82 -18.73 4.48
CA HIS A 76 -10.89 -18.42 3.40
C HIS A 76 -11.42 -17.24 2.60
N CYS A 77 -11.00 -16.03 2.96
CA CYS A 77 -11.52 -14.80 2.40
C CYS A 77 -10.42 -13.76 2.18
N HIS A 78 -10.35 -13.23 0.96
CA HIS A 78 -9.45 -12.14 0.61
C HIS A 78 -9.73 -10.89 1.46
N ALA A 79 -8.70 -10.13 1.81
CA ALA A 79 -8.82 -8.98 2.71
C ALA A 79 -9.82 -7.90 2.23
N VAL A 80 -9.83 -7.61 0.92
CA VAL A 80 -10.78 -6.69 0.30
C VAL A 80 -12.20 -7.28 0.32
N ASP A 81 -12.36 -8.56 -0.04
CA ASP A 81 -13.67 -9.20 -0.09
C ASP A 81 -14.27 -9.33 1.31
N ARG A 82 -13.45 -9.58 2.33
CA ARG A 82 -13.88 -9.54 3.74
C ARG A 82 -14.55 -8.20 4.09
N SER A 83 -13.94 -7.10 3.69
CA SER A 83 -14.50 -5.76 3.92
C SER A 83 -15.78 -5.55 3.12
N ARG A 84 -15.83 -6.05 1.87
CA ARG A 84 -17.03 -6.00 1.01
C ARG A 84 -18.20 -6.80 1.63
N TRP A 85 -17.93 -7.97 2.23
CA TRP A 85 -18.94 -8.76 2.94
C TRP A 85 -19.57 -7.96 4.08
N VAL A 86 -18.75 -7.38 4.95
CA VAL A 86 -19.26 -6.59 6.08
C VAL A 86 -20.05 -5.38 5.60
N THR A 87 -19.53 -4.67 4.59
CA THR A 87 -20.19 -3.47 4.03
C THR A 87 -21.49 -3.81 3.33
N ALA A 88 -21.54 -4.87 2.52
CA ALA A 88 -22.76 -5.30 1.84
C ALA A 88 -23.85 -5.70 2.85
N SER A 89 -23.48 -6.44 3.91
CA SER A 89 -24.42 -6.77 4.99
C SER A 89 -24.94 -5.53 5.70
N ALA A 90 -24.08 -4.54 5.95
CA ALA A 90 -24.47 -3.30 6.61
C ALA A 90 -25.42 -2.42 5.78
N LEU A 91 -25.36 -2.55 4.46
CA LEU A 91 -26.19 -1.79 3.52
C LEU A 91 -27.38 -2.59 2.96
N ASP A 92 -27.59 -3.80 3.45
CA ASP A 92 -28.61 -4.74 2.94
C ASP A 92 -28.49 -4.97 1.41
N LEU A 93 -27.24 -5.13 0.94
CA LEU A 93 -26.91 -5.36 -0.45
C LEU A 93 -26.38 -6.79 -0.66
N PRO A 94 -26.56 -7.37 -1.84
CA PRO A 94 -25.90 -8.63 -2.18
C PRO A 94 -24.38 -8.45 -2.13
N VAL A 95 -23.67 -9.46 -1.62
CA VAL A 95 -22.21 -9.47 -1.65
C VAL A 95 -21.74 -9.49 -3.11
N PRO A 96 -20.93 -8.54 -3.55
CA PRO A 96 -20.50 -8.46 -4.94
C PRO A 96 -19.63 -9.68 -5.33
N ASP A 97 -19.95 -10.30 -6.45
CA ASP A 97 -19.09 -11.32 -7.06
C ASP A 97 -17.73 -10.73 -7.42
N ARG A 98 -16.66 -11.44 -7.07
CA ARG A 98 -15.27 -10.98 -7.27
C ARG A 98 -14.94 -10.79 -8.76
N ALA A 99 -15.38 -11.71 -9.61
CA ALA A 99 -15.09 -11.71 -11.03
C ALA A 99 -16.02 -10.76 -11.81
N ALA A 100 -17.32 -10.76 -11.47
CA ALA A 100 -18.33 -9.95 -12.17
C ALA A 100 -18.29 -8.47 -11.75
N SER A 101 -17.84 -8.18 -10.53
CA SER A 101 -17.80 -6.83 -9.96
C SER A 101 -16.46 -6.59 -9.25
N PRO A 102 -15.34 -6.46 -9.96
CA PRO A 102 -14.07 -6.13 -9.34
C PRO A 102 -14.16 -4.75 -8.68
N PRO A 103 -13.48 -4.54 -7.54
CA PRO A 103 -13.51 -3.24 -6.87
C PRO A 103 -12.87 -2.17 -7.75
N GLN A 104 -13.54 -1.02 -7.83
CA GLN A 104 -13.00 0.19 -8.43
C GLN A 104 -12.78 1.22 -7.31
N PHE A 105 -11.54 1.48 -6.95
CA PHE A 105 -11.22 2.33 -5.82
C PHE A 105 -11.23 3.82 -6.19
N TYR A 106 -10.59 4.18 -7.30
CA TYR A 106 -10.47 5.57 -7.73
C TYR A 106 -10.74 5.73 -9.21
N PRO A 107 -11.53 6.76 -9.62
CA PRO A 107 -11.69 7.10 -11.03
C PRO A 107 -10.36 7.58 -11.66
N PRO A 108 -10.10 7.31 -12.94
CA PRO A 108 -8.88 7.77 -13.62
C PRO A 108 -8.65 9.29 -13.53
N ALA A 109 -9.71 10.09 -13.58
CA ALA A 109 -9.61 11.54 -13.42
C ALA A 109 -9.08 11.95 -12.03
N TYR A 110 -9.44 11.22 -10.97
CA TYR A 110 -8.91 11.46 -9.64
C TYR A 110 -7.42 11.09 -9.57
N VAL A 111 -7.03 9.97 -10.14
CA VAL A 111 -5.61 9.57 -10.21
C VAL A 111 -4.80 10.63 -10.96
N GLN A 112 -5.31 11.13 -12.09
CA GLN A 112 -4.66 12.21 -12.84
C GLN A 112 -4.53 13.49 -12.01
N SER A 113 -5.55 13.84 -11.23
CA SER A 113 -5.48 15.01 -10.34
C SER A 113 -4.40 14.88 -9.25
N LEU A 114 -4.14 13.67 -8.77
CA LEU A 114 -3.04 13.41 -7.82
C LEU A 114 -1.68 13.63 -8.48
N VAL A 115 -1.51 13.19 -9.72
CA VAL A 115 -0.28 13.42 -10.52
C VAL A 115 -0.03 14.92 -10.68
N ASP A 116 -1.06 15.65 -11.07
CA ASP A 116 -0.95 17.09 -11.33
C ASP A 116 -0.69 17.86 -10.03
N ALA A 117 -1.39 17.51 -8.95
CA ALA A 117 -1.16 18.11 -7.64
C ALA A 117 0.24 17.83 -7.10
N ALA A 118 0.76 16.61 -7.29
CA ALA A 118 2.13 16.26 -6.92
C ALA A 118 3.15 17.09 -7.68
N LYS A 119 3.00 17.19 -9.01
CA LYS A 119 3.89 18.02 -9.85
C LYS A 119 3.91 19.48 -9.40
N LEU A 120 2.73 20.06 -9.14
CA LEU A 120 2.60 21.44 -8.65
C LEU A 120 3.13 21.58 -7.23
N GLY A 121 2.80 20.66 -6.33
CA GLY A 121 3.23 20.69 -4.94
C GLY A 121 4.76 20.60 -4.80
N PHE A 122 5.38 19.67 -5.45
CA PHE A 122 6.84 19.53 -5.44
C PHE A 122 7.56 20.69 -6.12
N ALA A 123 6.97 21.27 -7.15
CA ALA A 123 7.52 22.49 -7.79
C ALA A 123 7.39 23.75 -6.92
N SER A 124 6.26 23.91 -6.19
CA SER A 124 5.96 25.11 -5.42
C SER A 124 6.61 25.12 -4.03
N THR A 125 6.71 23.96 -3.37
CA THR A 125 7.23 23.87 -1.99
C THR A 125 8.73 23.70 -1.91
N ARG A 126 9.43 23.57 -3.05
CA ARG A 126 10.88 23.23 -3.12
C ARG A 126 11.22 22.00 -2.26
N VAL A 127 10.31 21.05 -2.15
CA VAL A 127 10.64 19.76 -1.54
C VAL A 127 11.64 19.09 -2.45
N ASP A 128 12.91 19.14 -2.04
CA ASP A 128 13.96 18.43 -2.73
C ASP A 128 13.81 16.94 -2.45
N LEU A 129 13.20 16.24 -3.38
CA LEU A 129 13.03 14.78 -3.32
C LEU A 129 14.34 14.05 -3.62
N GLY A 130 15.38 14.75 -4.08
CA GLY A 130 16.63 14.17 -4.52
C GLY A 130 16.55 13.50 -5.89
N PHE A 131 15.45 13.67 -6.65
CA PHE A 131 15.32 13.16 -8.01
C PHE A 131 14.34 14.00 -8.86
N ASP A 132 14.43 13.82 -10.17
CA ASP A 132 13.64 14.56 -11.16
C ASP A 132 12.36 13.77 -11.50
N ILE A 133 11.23 14.20 -10.94
CA ILE A 133 9.91 13.58 -11.16
C ILE A 133 9.38 13.76 -12.60
N THR A 134 10.00 14.62 -13.41
CA THR A 134 9.61 14.82 -14.82
C THR A 134 10.16 13.73 -15.72
N LYS A 135 11.20 13.02 -15.29
CA LYS A 135 11.77 11.88 -15.99
C LYS A 135 11.10 10.57 -15.60
N PRO A 136 11.12 9.55 -16.47
CA PRO A 136 10.58 8.24 -16.14
C PRO A 136 11.23 7.65 -14.89
N TYR A 137 10.42 7.20 -13.93
CA TYR A 137 10.88 6.54 -12.71
C TYR A 137 9.99 5.37 -12.31
N VAL A 138 10.57 4.45 -11.57
CA VAL A 138 9.91 3.30 -10.94
C VAL A 138 10.08 3.40 -9.44
N MET A 139 8.97 3.25 -8.70
CA MET A 139 9.00 3.17 -7.23
C MET A 139 9.30 1.74 -6.79
N CYS A 140 10.33 1.55 -5.97
CA CYS A 140 10.74 0.23 -5.47
C CYS A 140 10.56 0.15 -3.95
N PHE A 141 9.45 -0.44 -3.50
CA PHE A 141 9.14 -0.62 -2.07
C PHE A 141 9.74 -1.93 -1.56
N HIS A 142 11.02 -1.88 -1.21
CA HIS A 142 11.80 -3.05 -0.75
C HIS A 142 11.62 -3.37 0.74
N ALA A 143 11.11 -2.41 1.53
CA ALA A 143 11.00 -2.51 2.96
C ALA A 143 9.63 -3.03 3.42
N THR A 144 9.65 -3.86 4.45
CA THR A 144 8.45 -4.37 5.13
C THR A 144 8.77 -4.68 6.59
N ALA A 145 7.77 -4.66 7.46
CA ALA A 145 7.94 -4.96 8.90
C ALA A 145 8.42 -6.39 9.16
N GLY A 146 7.97 -7.37 8.37
CA GLY A 146 8.37 -8.78 8.50
C GLY A 146 9.65 -9.09 7.74
N LYS A 147 10.69 -9.56 8.43
CA LYS A 147 11.95 -9.93 7.76
C LYS A 147 11.77 -11.04 6.71
N SER A 148 10.91 -12.01 6.95
CA SER A 148 10.61 -13.12 6.05
C SER A 148 9.91 -12.68 4.76
N LYS A 149 9.24 -11.54 4.78
CA LYS A 149 8.58 -10.97 3.60
C LYS A 149 9.52 -10.22 2.65
N ARG A 150 10.79 -10.06 3.01
CA ARG A 150 11.77 -9.34 2.20
C ARG A 150 12.21 -10.17 1.01
N TRP A 151 12.28 -9.54 -0.14
CA TRP A 151 12.93 -10.11 -1.30
C TRP A 151 14.45 -9.91 -1.20
N SER A 152 15.24 -10.77 -1.85
CA SER A 152 16.70 -10.72 -1.70
C SER A 152 17.32 -9.44 -2.25
N ASP A 153 18.37 -8.96 -1.59
CA ASP A 153 19.13 -7.77 -2.03
C ASP A 153 19.66 -7.94 -3.45
N ASP A 154 20.17 -9.15 -3.78
CA ASP A 154 20.75 -9.43 -5.10
C ASP A 154 19.67 -9.37 -6.20
N ALA A 155 18.47 -9.82 -5.91
CA ALA A 155 17.34 -9.71 -6.83
C ALA A 155 16.92 -8.25 -7.05
N TRP A 156 16.83 -7.44 -5.99
CA TRP A 156 16.61 -6.00 -6.10
C TRP A 156 17.67 -5.32 -6.93
N VAL A 157 18.96 -5.67 -6.72
CA VAL A 157 20.08 -5.11 -7.48
C VAL A 157 20.00 -5.46 -8.95
N ALA A 158 19.66 -6.70 -9.30
CA ALA A 158 19.54 -7.12 -10.69
C ALA A 158 18.38 -6.39 -11.41
N VAL A 159 17.22 -6.28 -10.76
CA VAL A 159 16.05 -5.53 -11.28
C VAL A 159 16.38 -4.05 -11.42
N GLY A 160 17.05 -3.46 -10.43
CA GLY A 160 17.48 -2.06 -10.49
C GLY A 160 18.45 -1.78 -11.65
N LYS A 161 19.39 -2.68 -11.90
CA LYS A 161 20.32 -2.57 -13.05
C LYS A 161 19.60 -2.66 -14.39
N GLU A 162 18.61 -3.56 -14.53
CA GLU A 162 17.78 -3.67 -15.72
C GLU A 162 17.04 -2.36 -16.02
N LEU A 163 16.38 -1.78 -15.02
CA LEU A 163 15.68 -0.49 -15.15
C LEU A 163 16.64 0.65 -15.52
N ILE A 164 17.78 0.73 -14.84
CA ILE A 164 18.80 1.74 -15.10
C ILE A 164 19.35 1.61 -16.52
N GLY A 165 19.59 0.39 -17.00
CA GLY A 165 20.01 0.10 -18.36
C GLY A 165 19.05 0.65 -19.42
N ARG A 166 17.75 0.72 -19.10
CA ARG A 166 16.68 1.27 -19.94
C ARG A 166 16.49 2.79 -19.79
N GLY A 167 17.29 3.44 -19.02
CA GLY A 167 17.19 4.89 -18.84
C GLY A 167 16.18 5.32 -17.75
N ILE A 168 15.66 4.40 -16.94
CA ILE A 168 14.63 4.65 -15.94
C ILE A 168 15.26 4.89 -14.58
N GLN A 169 14.78 5.89 -13.84
CA GLN A 169 15.18 6.15 -12.47
C GLN A 169 14.56 5.11 -11.53
N VAL A 170 15.37 4.54 -10.63
CA VAL A 170 14.94 3.61 -9.59
C VAL A 170 14.87 4.34 -8.26
N VAL A 171 13.68 4.53 -7.73
CA VAL A 171 13.47 5.26 -6.46
C VAL A 171 13.24 4.25 -5.34
N LEU A 172 14.08 4.32 -4.29
CA LEU A 172 14.13 3.42 -3.14
C LEU A 172 13.69 4.15 -1.87
N PRO A 173 12.38 4.30 -1.61
CA PRO A 173 11.86 4.99 -0.43
C PRO A 173 12.17 4.25 0.87
N TRP A 174 12.06 4.97 1.97
CA TRP A 174 12.32 4.47 3.31
C TRP A 174 11.38 5.16 4.33
N GLY A 175 11.03 4.46 5.40
CA GLY A 175 10.19 4.96 6.48
C GLY A 175 10.94 5.19 7.80
N ASN A 176 12.18 4.67 7.92
CA ASN A 176 13.03 4.83 9.10
C ASN A 176 14.52 4.70 8.74
N ASP A 177 15.42 5.06 9.66
CA ASP A 177 16.86 5.11 9.41
C ASP A 177 17.45 3.75 8.97
N LYS A 178 16.97 2.64 9.54
CA LYS A 178 17.43 1.29 9.14
C LYS A 178 17.05 0.96 7.70
N GLU A 179 15.84 1.32 7.29
CA GLU A 179 15.40 1.14 5.91
C GLU A 179 16.18 2.06 4.97
N LYS A 180 16.50 3.29 5.41
CA LYS A 180 17.34 4.22 4.67
C LYS A 180 18.72 3.67 4.40
N GLU A 181 19.35 3.05 5.40
CA GLU A 181 20.66 2.38 5.23
C GLU A 181 20.59 1.26 4.19
N VAL A 182 19.53 0.43 4.22
CA VAL A 182 19.31 -0.61 3.20
C VAL A 182 19.10 0.00 1.81
N SER A 183 18.26 1.04 1.69
CA SER A 183 18.05 1.78 0.43
C SER A 183 19.37 2.29 -0.14
N GLN A 184 20.24 2.86 0.71
CA GLN A 184 21.56 3.37 0.30
C GLN A 184 22.49 2.25 -0.18
N GLN A 185 22.48 1.10 0.51
CA GLN A 185 23.27 -0.06 0.11
C GLN A 185 22.81 -0.63 -1.23
N LEU A 186 21.50 -0.76 -1.44
CA LEU A 186 20.91 -1.21 -2.70
C LEU A 186 21.24 -0.23 -3.83
N ALA A 187 21.04 1.07 -3.62
CA ALA A 187 21.33 2.10 -4.61
C ALA A 187 22.81 2.06 -5.03
N LYS A 188 23.72 1.92 -4.07
CA LYS A 188 25.18 1.81 -4.34
C LYS A 188 25.50 0.57 -5.18
N LYS A 189 24.90 -0.58 -4.87
CA LYS A 189 25.12 -1.82 -5.63
C LYS A 189 24.51 -1.76 -7.05
N MET A 190 23.38 -1.07 -7.23
CA MET A 190 22.72 -0.88 -8.52
C MET A 190 23.52 0.04 -9.44
N ALA A 191 24.04 1.14 -8.91
CA ALA A 191 24.77 2.16 -9.66
C ALA A 191 26.22 1.75 -10.05
N GLY A 192 26.76 0.69 -9.45
CA GLY A 192 28.13 0.23 -9.70
C GLY A 192 29.19 1.13 -9.05
N GLN A 193 30.50 0.87 -9.37
CA GLN A 193 31.65 1.53 -8.72
C GLN A 193 31.87 3.00 -9.14
N TYR A 194 31.10 3.55 -10.09
CA TYR A 194 31.38 4.84 -10.73
C TYR A 194 30.65 6.05 -10.16
N THR A 195 30.03 5.95 -9.01
CA THR A 195 29.19 7.03 -8.46
C THR A 195 29.81 7.74 -7.24
N LEU A 196 31.12 8.05 -7.25
CA LEU A 196 31.73 8.87 -6.19
C LEU A 196 31.87 10.36 -6.54
N ALA A 197 31.60 10.75 -7.77
CA ALA A 197 31.67 12.17 -8.18
C ALA A 197 30.21 12.67 -8.35
N GLY A 198 29.62 13.20 -7.28
CA GLY A 198 28.36 13.96 -7.29
C GLY A 198 27.33 13.35 -8.22
N LEU A 199 26.46 12.64 -7.70
CA LEU A 199 25.25 11.96 -8.17
C LEU A 199 24.51 12.50 -9.42
N VAL A 200 25.11 13.32 -10.21
CA VAL A 200 24.62 13.81 -11.50
C VAL A 200 24.73 12.66 -12.49
N GLY A 201 23.63 11.90 -12.60
CA GLY A 201 23.52 10.76 -13.51
C GLY A 201 23.23 9.41 -12.87
N SER A 202 23.28 9.27 -11.54
CA SER A 202 22.81 8.05 -10.88
C SER A 202 21.33 7.89 -11.06
N LYS A 203 20.91 6.74 -11.59
CA LYS A 203 19.51 6.40 -11.78
C LYS A 203 18.94 5.57 -10.63
N ALA A 204 19.75 5.23 -9.60
CA ALA A 204 19.34 4.62 -8.36
C ALA A 204 19.35 5.69 -7.25
N ILE A 205 18.18 5.97 -6.70
CA ILE A 205 17.92 7.15 -5.87
C ILE A 205 17.32 6.74 -4.54
N VAL A 206 17.90 7.24 -3.46
CA VAL A 206 17.29 7.22 -2.13
C VAL A 206 16.72 8.61 -1.90
N PRO A 207 15.38 8.77 -1.95
CA PRO A 207 14.78 10.09 -1.87
C PRO A 207 14.91 10.67 -0.46
N ASN A 208 14.74 11.98 -0.32
CA ASN A 208 14.47 12.59 0.96
C ASN A 208 13.15 12.08 1.54
N ALA A 209 12.95 12.19 2.85
CA ALA A 209 11.71 11.78 3.49
C ALA A 209 10.51 12.54 2.90
N PHE A 210 9.44 11.82 2.64
CA PHE A 210 8.18 12.37 2.17
C PHE A 210 7.02 11.77 2.97
N SER A 211 5.90 12.44 2.98
CA SER A 211 4.71 12.00 3.69
C SER A 211 3.96 10.91 2.93
N ILE A 212 3.04 10.21 3.60
CA ILE A 212 2.13 9.26 2.93
C ILE A 212 1.26 9.99 1.88
N ALA A 213 0.88 11.24 2.12
CA ALA A 213 0.14 12.04 1.15
C ALA A 213 0.96 12.30 -0.12
N ASP A 214 2.27 12.59 0.03
CA ASP A 214 3.17 12.74 -1.12
C ASP A 214 3.33 11.42 -1.87
N ALA A 215 3.32 10.27 -1.16
CA ALA A 215 3.43 8.96 -1.77
C ALA A 215 2.31 8.69 -2.80
N PHE A 216 1.09 9.18 -2.57
CA PHE A 216 -0.01 9.06 -3.55
C PHE A 216 0.36 9.69 -4.90
N GLY A 217 0.86 10.91 -4.89
CA GLY A 217 1.26 11.62 -6.11
C GLY A 217 2.49 10.98 -6.76
N LEU A 218 3.49 10.54 -5.97
CA LEU A 218 4.68 9.89 -6.48
C LEU A 218 4.38 8.53 -7.10
N VAL A 219 3.51 7.73 -6.49
CA VAL A 219 3.06 6.45 -7.04
C VAL A 219 2.23 6.66 -8.29
N ALA A 220 1.27 7.59 -8.28
CA ALA A 220 0.44 7.91 -9.44
C ALA A 220 1.25 8.44 -10.64
N GLY A 221 2.37 9.12 -10.38
CA GLY A 221 3.27 9.63 -11.43
C GLY A 221 4.34 8.63 -11.90
N ALA A 222 4.51 7.50 -11.22
CA ALA A 222 5.49 6.49 -11.57
C ALA A 222 5.09 5.74 -12.85
N LYS A 223 6.08 5.29 -13.62
CA LYS A 223 5.83 4.38 -14.75
C LYS A 223 5.40 2.99 -14.29
N MET A 224 5.86 2.58 -13.12
CA MET A 224 5.56 1.30 -12.48
C MET A 224 5.92 1.38 -11.00
N THR A 225 5.28 0.57 -10.20
CA THR A 225 5.71 0.25 -8.84
C THR A 225 6.10 -1.22 -8.76
N ILE A 226 7.21 -1.51 -8.10
CA ILE A 226 7.63 -2.86 -7.74
C ILE A 226 7.78 -2.89 -6.23
N GLY A 227 7.12 -3.80 -5.55
CA GLY A 227 7.22 -3.83 -4.10
C GLY A 227 6.83 -5.15 -3.47
N VAL A 228 7.39 -5.41 -2.29
CA VAL A 228 6.97 -6.54 -1.46
C VAL A 228 5.56 -6.29 -0.90
N ASP A 229 4.94 -7.32 -0.29
CA ASP A 229 3.64 -7.22 0.39
C ASP A 229 3.66 -6.13 1.48
N THR A 230 3.35 -4.90 1.09
CA THR A 230 3.31 -3.71 1.95
C THR A 230 2.27 -2.68 1.47
N GLY A 231 1.80 -1.84 2.40
CA GLY A 231 0.74 -0.86 2.13
C GLY A 231 1.01 0.07 0.95
N LEU A 232 2.25 0.49 0.71
CA LEU A 232 2.58 1.37 -0.40
C LEU A 232 2.58 0.66 -1.76
N THR A 233 2.87 -0.65 -1.81
CA THR A 233 2.70 -1.46 -3.02
C THR A 233 1.21 -1.60 -3.35
N HIS A 234 0.38 -1.92 -2.35
CA HIS A 234 -1.08 -1.99 -2.52
C HIS A 234 -1.69 -0.64 -2.89
N LEU A 235 -1.13 0.48 -2.43
CA LEU A 235 -1.55 1.81 -2.86
C LEU A 235 -1.44 1.97 -4.38
N SER A 236 -0.33 1.52 -4.98
CA SER A 236 -0.15 1.55 -6.43
C SER A 236 -1.21 0.73 -7.16
N ALA A 237 -1.46 -0.48 -6.68
CA ALA A 237 -2.49 -1.37 -7.21
C ALA A 237 -3.90 -0.74 -7.11
N ILE A 238 -4.23 -0.12 -5.98
CA ILE A 238 -5.50 0.57 -5.74
C ILE A 238 -5.68 1.79 -6.67
N LEU A 239 -4.61 2.49 -6.98
CA LEU A 239 -4.62 3.60 -7.94
C LEU A 239 -4.69 3.14 -9.41
N GLY A 240 -4.65 1.82 -9.67
CA GLY A 240 -4.69 1.26 -11.03
C GLY A 240 -3.39 1.41 -11.80
N MET A 241 -2.29 1.75 -11.12
CA MET A 241 -0.98 1.91 -11.74
C MET A 241 -0.35 0.55 -12.06
N PRO A 242 0.53 0.47 -13.09
CA PRO A 242 1.31 -0.74 -13.33
C PRO A 242 2.08 -1.13 -12.07
N THR A 243 1.80 -2.32 -11.55
CA THR A 243 2.32 -2.76 -10.24
C THR A 243 2.78 -4.20 -10.31
N ILE A 244 3.97 -4.47 -9.78
CA ILE A 244 4.45 -5.82 -9.49
C ILE A 244 4.45 -5.99 -7.97
N GLU A 245 3.57 -6.87 -7.47
CA GLU A 245 3.49 -7.25 -6.07
C GLU A 245 4.31 -8.52 -5.83
N LEU A 246 5.27 -8.47 -4.90
CA LEU A 246 6.19 -9.56 -4.60
C LEU A 246 5.81 -10.22 -3.27
N TYR A 247 5.40 -11.49 -3.34
CA TYR A 247 5.03 -12.29 -2.18
C TYR A 247 6.15 -13.27 -1.87
N CYS A 248 6.79 -13.14 -0.70
CA CYS A 248 7.89 -14.00 -0.27
C CYS A 248 7.50 -14.94 0.88
N ASP A 249 6.67 -14.45 1.83
CA ASP A 249 6.23 -15.22 3.01
C ASP A 249 4.80 -14.88 3.44
N SER A 250 4.07 -14.16 2.61
CA SER A 250 2.63 -13.92 2.78
C SER A 250 1.85 -14.77 1.80
N PRO A 251 0.73 -15.39 2.20
CA PRO A 251 -0.16 -16.04 1.24
C PRO A 251 -0.67 -15.01 0.24
N ARG A 252 -0.31 -15.18 -1.04
CA ARG A 252 -0.65 -14.23 -2.12
C ARG A 252 -2.15 -14.02 -2.23
N TRP A 253 -2.94 -15.08 -2.24
CA TRP A 253 -4.39 -15.04 -2.36
C TRP A 253 -5.09 -14.12 -1.35
N LYS A 254 -4.43 -13.83 -0.22
CA LYS A 254 -5.01 -13.04 0.87
C LYS A 254 -5.11 -11.54 0.55
N THR A 255 -4.13 -11.00 -0.18
CA THR A 255 -3.99 -9.55 -0.41
C THR A 255 -3.66 -9.16 -1.84
N GLU A 256 -3.49 -10.14 -2.75
CA GLU A 256 -3.16 -9.87 -4.16
C GLU A 256 -4.13 -8.91 -4.84
N GLY A 257 -3.60 -7.97 -5.62
CA GLY A 257 -4.45 -7.11 -6.45
C GLY A 257 -5.06 -7.92 -7.60
N TYR A 258 -6.39 -8.01 -7.67
CA TYR A 258 -7.12 -8.79 -8.68
C TYR A 258 -8.03 -7.93 -9.57
N TRP A 259 -8.06 -6.62 -9.35
CA TRP A 259 -9.02 -5.71 -9.97
C TRP A 259 -8.52 -5.00 -11.22
N SER A 260 -7.30 -5.26 -11.64
CA SER A 260 -6.71 -4.67 -12.85
C SER A 260 -5.71 -5.63 -13.50
N SER A 261 -5.70 -5.67 -14.83
CA SER A 261 -4.69 -6.40 -15.62
C SER A 261 -3.29 -5.78 -15.53
N ASN A 262 -3.18 -4.56 -14.98
CA ASN A 262 -1.91 -3.88 -14.76
C ASN A 262 -1.17 -4.36 -13.51
N ILE A 263 -1.78 -5.28 -12.74
CA ILE A 263 -1.21 -5.80 -11.50
C ILE A 263 -0.67 -7.21 -11.74
N HIS A 264 0.61 -7.38 -11.48
CA HIS A 264 1.31 -8.66 -11.58
C HIS A 264 1.66 -9.16 -10.18
N ASN A 265 0.99 -10.22 -9.75
CA ASN A 265 1.22 -10.83 -8.44
C ASN A 265 2.19 -12.00 -8.60
N LEU A 266 3.38 -11.93 -8.03
CA LEU A 266 4.45 -12.90 -8.18
C LEU A 266 4.85 -13.53 -6.84
N GLY A 267 5.16 -14.83 -6.87
CA GLY A 267 5.53 -15.60 -5.68
C GLY A 267 4.34 -15.98 -4.80
N ASP A 268 4.63 -16.60 -3.69
CA ASP A 268 3.66 -17.00 -2.66
C ASP A 268 4.39 -17.22 -1.32
N LYS A 269 3.67 -17.64 -0.28
CA LYS A 269 4.22 -17.94 1.05
C LYS A 269 5.27 -19.03 0.97
N GLY A 270 6.53 -18.67 1.28
CA GLY A 270 7.68 -19.58 1.24
C GLY A 270 8.24 -19.82 -0.17
N GLU A 271 7.64 -19.23 -1.20
CA GLU A 271 8.04 -19.36 -2.60
C GLU A 271 8.25 -17.95 -3.20
N PRO A 272 9.35 -17.25 -2.85
CA PRO A 272 9.62 -15.92 -3.37
C PRO A 272 9.78 -15.95 -4.89
N PRO A 273 9.34 -14.90 -5.61
CA PRO A 273 9.49 -14.84 -7.06
C PRO A 273 10.96 -14.79 -7.47
N THR A 274 11.26 -15.36 -8.62
CA THR A 274 12.58 -15.29 -9.23
C THR A 274 12.83 -13.89 -9.81
N THR A 275 14.09 -13.49 -9.87
CA THR A 275 14.50 -12.23 -10.53
C THR A 275 14.07 -12.19 -12.00
N GLN A 276 14.11 -13.33 -12.69
CA GLN A 276 13.78 -13.42 -14.11
C GLN A 276 12.29 -13.16 -14.38
N GLU A 277 11.38 -13.64 -13.52
CA GLU A 277 9.95 -13.35 -13.65
C GLU A 277 9.68 -11.84 -13.60
N VAL A 278 10.31 -11.13 -12.67
CA VAL A 278 10.18 -9.68 -12.55
C VAL A 278 10.76 -8.96 -13.78
N ILE A 279 11.95 -9.38 -14.24
CA ILE A 279 12.61 -8.80 -15.41
C ILE A 279 11.76 -9.00 -16.67
N ASN A 280 11.15 -10.16 -16.85
CA ASN A 280 10.30 -10.44 -18.02
C ASN A 280 9.11 -9.46 -18.09
N ILE A 281 8.49 -9.14 -16.96
CA ILE A 281 7.42 -8.13 -16.89
C ILE A 281 7.96 -6.74 -17.23
N ILE A 282 9.09 -6.34 -16.65
CA ILE A 282 9.73 -5.06 -16.96
C ILE A 282 10.00 -4.95 -18.46
N GLN A 283 10.53 -6.01 -19.08
CA GLN A 283 10.82 -6.05 -20.51
C GLN A 283 9.58 -5.88 -21.36
N SER A 284 8.48 -6.52 -21.00
CA SER A 284 7.21 -6.39 -21.72
C SER A 284 6.57 -5.00 -21.58
N GLN A 285 6.77 -4.33 -20.45
CA GLN A 285 6.19 -3.00 -20.19
C GLN A 285 6.99 -1.84 -20.77
N PHE A 286 8.29 -2.02 -20.99
CA PHE A 286 9.20 -0.98 -21.48
C PHE A 286 9.86 -1.36 -22.83
N SER A 287 9.23 -2.26 -23.59
CA SER A 287 9.62 -2.62 -24.96
C SER A 287 9.28 -1.53 -25.98
#